data_d4db1de2852f071f19d044f55573ab3a
#
_entry.id   d4db1de2852f071f19d044f55573ab3a
#
_cell.length_a   1.000
_cell.length_b   1.000
_cell.length_c   1.000
_cell.angle_alpha   90.00
_cell.angle_beta   90.00
_cell.angle_gamma   90.00
#
_symmetry.space_group_name_H-M   'P 1'
#
loop_
_entity.id
_entity.type
_entity.pdbx_description
1 polymer ?
#
loop_
_entity_poly.entity_id
_entity_poly.type
_entity_poly.pdbx_seq_one_letter_code
_entity_poly.pdbx_strand_id
1 'polypeptide(L)'
;MSEPNCIYKPTDKVLDRASIDLGPYVPAPDDDVLVCRCEEVTKGDIRRAIHDGMYTMTEIRRFLRQGMGLCQGQSCTKHVRRIMAAELAGTPAAALFDPELSRAPMRPIEMSVFGDGEERGE
;
A
#
# COMPACT_ATOMS: atom_id res chain seq x y z
N MET A 1 2.14 23.22 27.79
CA MET A 1 2.05 22.94 26.36
C MET A 1 1.09 21.78 26.15
N SER A 2 -0.07 22.05 25.60
CA SER A 2 -0.96 20.98 25.18
C SER A 2 -0.33 20.28 23.96
N GLU A 3 -0.12 18.99 24.06
CA GLU A 3 0.26 18.21 22.90
C GLU A 3 -0.82 18.39 21.82
N PRO A 4 -0.45 18.63 20.56
CA PRO A 4 -1.43 18.64 19.50
C PRO A 4 -2.16 17.29 19.52
N ASN A 5 -3.47 17.34 19.54
CA ASN A 5 -4.33 16.14 19.52
C ASN A 5 -4.20 15.45 18.17
N CYS A 6 -3.01 14.95 17.90
CA CYS A 6 -2.71 14.21 16.69
C CYS A 6 -3.16 12.77 16.91
N ILE A 7 -4.19 12.38 16.19
CA ILE A 7 -4.71 11.01 16.20
C ILE A 7 -3.65 10.03 15.65
N TYR A 8 -2.70 10.53 14.87
CA TYR A 8 -1.59 9.77 14.34
C TYR A 8 -0.42 9.79 15.34
N LYS A 9 -0.25 8.70 16.04
CA LYS A 9 1.01 8.46 16.75
C LYS A 9 1.96 7.80 15.76
N PRO A 10 3.06 8.46 15.38
CA PRO A 10 4.08 7.79 14.59
C PRO A 10 4.50 6.53 15.35
N THR A 11 4.41 5.40 14.69
CA THR A 11 4.94 4.16 15.25
C THR A 11 6.45 4.36 15.40
N ASP A 12 6.97 4.20 16.61
CA ASP A 12 8.42 4.26 16.87
C ASP A 12 9.19 3.14 16.16
N LYS A 13 8.48 2.31 15.43
CA LYS A 13 9.04 1.20 14.66
C LYS A 13 9.47 1.70 13.29
N VAL A 14 10.72 2.04 13.19
CA VAL A 14 11.36 2.33 11.90
C VAL A 14 11.72 1.00 11.24
N LEU A 15 11.34 0.85 9.97
CA LEU A 15 11.71 -0.31 9.18
C LEU A 15 13.19 -0.24 8.83
N ASP A 16 13.98 -1.15 9.38
CA ASP A 16 15.38 -1.30 8.98
C ASP A 16 15.46 -2.15 7.71
N ARG A 17 15.59 -1.47 6.57
CA ARG A 17 15.64 -2.13 5.27
C ARG A 17 16.92 -2.93 5.07
N ALA A 18 18.00 -2.56 5.75
CA ALA A 18 19.28 -3.26 5.65
C ALA A 18 19.23 -4.64 6.31
N SER A 19 18.33 -4.83 7.27
CA SER A 19 18.14 -6.11 7.95
C SER A 19 17.27 -7.11 7.16
N ILE A 20 16.64 -6.67 6.07
CA ILE A 20 15.76 -7.50 5.26
C ILE A 20 16.54 -8.06 4.08
N ASP A 21 16.81 -9.34 4.12
CA ASP A 21 17.45 -10.07 3.02
C ASP A 21 16.51 -11.18 2.54
N LEU A 22 15.88 -10.95 1.41
CA LEU A 22 14.99 -11.93 0.76
C LEU A 22 15.70 -12.76 -0.32
N GLY A 23 16.94 -12.42 -0.62
CA GLY A 23 17.66 -13.00 -1.73
C GLY A 23 17.09 -12.62 -3.11
N PRO A 24 17.59 -13.22 -4.19
CA PRO A 24 17.13 -12.92 -5.54
C PRO A 24 15.71 -13.44 -5.77
N TYR A 25 14.98 -12.79 -6.66
CA TYR A 25 13.66 -13.26 -7.10
C TYR A 25 13.78 -14.61 -7.80
N VAL A 26 12.97 -15.56 -7.35
CA VAL A 26 12.86 -16.88 -7.97
C VAL A 26 11.46 -17.02 -8.58
N PRO A 27 11.33 -17.25 -9.90
CA PRO A 27 10.03 -17.44 -10.53
C PRO A 27 9.28 -18.64 -9.96
N ALA A 28 7.97 -18.51 -9.80
CA ALA A 28 7.08 -19.56 -9.36
C ALA A 28 6.03 -19.87 -10.46
N PRO A 29 5.44 -21.07 -10.49
CA PRO A 29 4.48 -21.44 -11.53
C PRO A 29 3.21 -20.60 -11.55
N ASP A 30 2.84 -20.00 -10.41
CA ASP A 30 1.63 -19.21 -10.25
C ASP A 30 1.87 -17.69 -10.40
N ASP A 31 3.06 -17.28 -10.84
CA ASP A 31 3.40 -15.87 -11.02
C ASP A 31 2.60 -15.18 -12.15
N ASP A 32 2.03 -15.94 -13.06
CA ASP A 32 1.19 -15.40 -14.14
C ASP A 32 -0.23 -15.05 -13.70
N VAL A 33 -0.62 -15.41 -12.48
CA VAL A 33 -1.96 -15.11 -11.97
C VAL A 33 -2.16 -13.60 -11.84
N LEU A 34 -3.21 -13.11 -12.49
CA LEU A 34 -3.57 -11.70 -12.46
C LEU A 34 -4.19 -11.34 -11.09
N VAL A 35 -3.58 -10.42 -10.39
CA VAL A 35 -4.03 -9.95 -9.07
C VAL A 35 -4.84 -8.66 -9.18
N CYS A 36 -4.31 -7.67 -9.87
CA CYS A 36 -5.02 -6.42 -10.15
C CYS A 36 -5.48 -6.40 -11.60
N ARG A 37 -6.78 -6.56 -11.82
CA ARG A 37 -7.36 -6.57 -13.18
C ARG A 37 -7.40 -5.19 -13.82
N CYS A 38 -7.55 -4.14 -13.02
CA CYS A 38 -7.65 -2.77 -13.52
C CYS A 38 -6.34 -2.26 -14.10
N GLU A 39 -5.21 -2.67 -13.52
CA GLU A 39 -3.86 -2.26 -13.93
C GLU A 39 -3.03 -3.43 -14.45
N GLU A 40 -3.64 -4.59 -14.62
CA GLU A 40 -3.00 -5.80 -15.17
C GLU A 40 -1.72 -6.21 -14.44
N VAL A 41 -1.74 -6.13 -13.11
CA VAL A 41 -0.62 -6.53 -12.25
C VAL A 41 -0.73 -7.99 -11.87
N THR A 42 0.32 -8.76 -12.14
CA THR A 42 0.38 -10.17 -11.82
C THR A 42 1.00 -10.43 -10.45
N LYS A 43 0.83 -11.65 -9.95
CA LYS A 43 1.49 -12.09 -8.71
C LYS A 43 3.01 -12.01 -8.83
N GLY A 44 3.56 -12.36 -9.98
CA GLY A 44 5.00 -12.28 -10.28
C GLY A 44 5.53 -10.85 -10.20
N ASP A 45 4.77 -9.87 -10.71
CA ASP A 45 5.16 -8.46 -10.64
C ASP A 45 5.27 -7.99 -9.18
N ILE A 46 4.31 -8.40 -8.35
CA ILE A 46 4.31 -8.05 -6.92
C ILE A 46 5.49 -8.70 -6.21
N ARG A 47 5.73 -9.98 -6.43
CA ARG A 47 6.85 -10.70 -5.83
C ARG A 47 8.20 -10.11 -6.25
N ARG A 48 8.35 -9.79 -7.52
CA ARG A 48 9.56 -9.12 -8.04
C ARG A 48 9.78 -7.76 -7.39
N ALA A 49 8.74 -6.96 -7.25
CA ALA A 49 8.83 -5.68 -6.57
C ALA A 49 9.24 -5.82 -5.09
N ILE A 50 8.74 -6.83 -4.40
CA ILE A 50 9.14 -7.12 -3.01
C ILE A 50 10.63 -7.46 -2.93
N HIS A 51 11.13 -8.30 -3.82
CA HIS A 51 12.55 -8.63 -3.88
C HIS A 51 13.44 -7.46 -4.30
N ASP A 52 12.87 -6.48 -5.03
CA ASP A 52 13.56 -5.24 -5.40
C ASP A 52 13.59 -4.19 -4.27
N GLY A 53 12.92 -4.46 -3.15
CA GLY A 53 12.97 -3.59 -1.97
C GLY A 53 11.69 -2.86 -1.60
N MET A 54 10.55 -3.23 -2.22
CA MET A 54 9.25 -2.66 -1.90
C MET A 54 8.57 -3.46 -0.78
N TYR A 55 8.70 -3.00 0.46
CA TYR A 55 8.26 -3.75 1.63
C TYR A 55 6.96 -3.27 2.26
N THR A 56 6.36 -2.23 1.73
CA THR A 56 5.08 -1.69 2.24
C THR A 56 4.00 -1.69 1.16
N MET A 57 2.74 -1.70 1.59
CA MET A 57 1.60 -1.62 0.67
C MET A 57 1.63 -0.34 -0.15
N THR A 58 2.02 0.77 0.46
CA THR A 58 2.14 2.06 -0.22
C THR A 58 3.21 2.04 -1.31
N GLU A 59 4.35 1.40 -1.07
CA GLU A 59 5.42 1.27 -2.06
C GLU A 59 5.00 0.42 -3.25
N ILE A 60 4.39 -0.74 -3.00
CA ILE A 60 3.85 -1.60 -4.06
C ILE A 60 2.83 -0.84 -4.91
N ARG A 61 1.90 -0.14 -4.25
CA ARG A 61 0.88 0.66 -4.94
C ARG A 61 1.49 1.73 -5.83
N ARG A 62 2.48 2.45 -5.35
CA ARG A 62 3.14 3.52 -6.11
C ARG A 62 3.99 2.98 -7.25
N PHE A 63 4.66 1.87 -7.03
CA PHE A 63 5.55 1.28 -8.03
C PHE A 63 4.79 0.57 -9.16
N LEU A 64 3.79 -0.24 -8.82
CA LEU A 64 3.03 -1.05 -9.77
C LEU A 64 1.68 -0.45 -10.16
N ARG A 65 1.25 0.65 -9.54
CA ARG A 65 -0.08 1.25 -9.67
C ARG A 65 -1.21 0.32 -9.22
N GLN A 66 -0.90 -0.72 -8.50
CA GLN A 66 -1.88 -1.63 -7.93
C GLN A 66 -2.86 -0.87 -7.01
N GLY A 67 -4.15 -1.09 -7.21
CA GLY A 67 -5.18 -0.39 -6.45
C GLY A 67 -5.51 1.02 -6.94
N MET A 68 -4.91 1.49 -8.04
CA MET A 68 -5.16 2.81 -8.64
C MET A 68 -6.15 2.78 -9.81
N GLY A 69 -6.64 1.61 -10.19
CA GLY A 69 -7.61 1.46 -11.26
C GLY A 69 -9.04 1.75 -10.83
N LEU A 70 -10.00 1.36 -11.66
CA LEU A 70 -11.42 1.67 -11.47
C LEU A 70 -12.00 1.19 -10.14
N CYS A 71 -11.56 0.03 -9.62
CA CYS A 71 -12.06 -0.51 -8.36
C CYS A 71 -11.38 0.07 -7.11
N GLN A 72 -10.35 0.90 -7.27
CA GLN A 72 -9.61 1.51 -6.15
C GLN A 72 -9.15 0.50 -5.09
N GLY A 73 -8.66 -0.65 -5.52
CA GLY A 73 -8.10 -1.67 -4.65
C GLY A 73 -9.11 -2.58 -3.94
N GLN A 74 -10.39 -2.44 -4.19
CA GLN A 74 -11.40 -3.25 -3.50
C GLN A 74 -11.26 -4.75 -3.77
N SER A 75 -10.86 -5.13 -4.97
CA SER A 75 -10.66 -6.53 -5.33
C SER A 75 -9.25 -7.03 -5.00
N CYS A 76 -8.23 -6.25 -5.29
CA CYS A 76 -6.84 -6.69 -5.26
C CYS A 76 -6.13 -6.51 -3.91
N THR A 77 -6.47 -5.52 -3.12
CA THR A 77 -5.73 -5.18 -1.89
C THR A 77 -5.54 -6.37 -0.95
N LYS A 78 -6.59 -7.15 -0.71
CA LYS A 78 -6.50 -8.33 0.17
C LYS A 78 -5.56 -9.41 -0.37
N HIS A 79 -5.50 -9.58 -1.69
CA HIS A 79 -4.60 -10.55 -2.32
C HIS A 79 -3.16 -10.09 -2.28
N VAL A 80 -2.93 -8.80 -2.54
CA VAL A 80 -1.59 -8.19 -2.42
C VAL A 80 -1.06 -8.34 -1.00
N ARG A 81 -1.89 -8.07 0.00
CA ARG A 81 -1.51 -8.24 1.41
C ARG A 81 -1.13 -9.67 1.75
N ARG A 82 -1.85 -10.65 1.21
CA ARG A 82 -1.52 -12.07 1.41
C ARG A 82 -0.17 -12.44 0.76
N ILE A 83 0.06 -11.97 -0.45
CA ILE A 83 1.34 -12.20 -1.15
C ILE A 83 2.48 -11.57 -0.37
N MET A 84 2.34 -10.33 0.06
CA MET A 84 3.35 -9.65 0.87
C MET A 84 3.61 -10.35 2.19
N ALA A 85 2.55 -10.78 2.88
CA ALA A 85 2.69 -11.51 4.15
C ALA A 85 3.44 -12.82 3.97
N ALA A 86 3.21 -13.53 2.87
CA ALA A 86 3.91 -14.78 2.56
C ALA A 86 5.39 -14.53 2.21
N GLU A 87 5.68 -13.54 1.38
CA GLU A 87 7.05 -13.21 0.96
C GLU A 87 7.90 -12.60 2.08
N LEU A 88 7.28 -11.79 2.95
CA LEU A 88 7.96 -11.11 4.05
C LEU A 88 7.91 -11.88 5.37
N ALA A 89 7.37 -13.10 5.36
CA ALA A 89 7.32 -13.94 6.56
C ALA A 89 8.73 -14.17 7.14
N GLY A 90 8.85 -14.01 8.46
CA GLY A 90 10.13 -14.16 9.15
C GLY A 90 11.05 -12.93 9.06
N THR A 91 10.64 -11.86 8.37
CA THR A 91 11.40 -10.61 8.32
C THR A 91 10.81 -9.57 9.28
N PRO A 92 11.58 -8.53 9.68
CA PRO A 92 11.05 -7.43 10.47
C PRO A 92 9.92 -6.66 9.79
N ALA A 93 9.86 -6.67 8.46
CA ALA A 93 8.81 -6.02 7.69
C ALA A 93 7.42 -6.62 7.95
N ALA A 94 7.33 -7.91 8.26
CA ALA A 94 6.07 -8.56 8.57
C ALA A 94 5.37 -7.98 9.81
N ALA A 95 6.13 -7.41 10.73
CA ALA A 95 5.60 -6.78 11.95
C ALA A 95 5.10 -5.35 11.71
N LEU A 96 5.43 -4.73 10.58
CA LEU A 96 5.11 -3.35 10.23
C LEU A 96 4.08 -3.26 9.10
N PHE A 97 3.16 -4.21 9.07
CA PHE A 97 2.21 -4.34 7.97
C PHE A 97 1.07 -3.32 8.11
N ASP A 98 1.34 -2.08 7.75
CA ASP A 98 0.33 -1.03 7.72
C ASP A 98 -0.57 -1.13 6.49
N PRO A 99 -1.84 -0.76 6.60
CA PRO A 99 -2.70 -0.66 5.42
C PRO A 99 -2.20 0.44 4.48
N GLU A 100 -2.59 0.34 3.23
CA GLU A 100 -2.31 1.39 2.27
C GLU A 100 -2.99 2.70 2.66
N LEU A 101 -2.35 3.81 2.34
CA LEU A 101 -2.86 5.14 2.64
C LEU A 101 -4.02 5.50 1.70
N SER A 102 -5.09 5.97 2.28
CA SER A 102 -6.22 6.56 1.57
C SER A 102 -6.32 8.05 1.91
N ARG A 103 -6.79 8.82 0.94
CA ARG A 103 -6.97 10.26 1.12
C ARG A 103 -8.45 10.62 1.02
N ALA A 104 -8.88 11.57 1.81
CA ALA A 104 -10.23 12.11 1.71
C ALA A 104 -10.41 12.94 0.40
N PRO A 105 -11.60 12.92 -0.24
CA PRO A 105 -12.79 12.18 0.17
C PRO A 105 -12.70 10.71 -0.25
N MET A 106 -13.13 9.82 0.63
CA MET A 106 -13.15 8.37 0.39
C MET A 106 -14.51 7.88 -0.15
N ARG A 107 -15.45 8.77 -0.27
CA ARG A 107 -16.79 8.53 -0.84
C ARG A 107 -17.16 9.70 -1.75
N PRO A 108 -18.05 9.50 -2.72
CA PRO A 108 -18.54 10.61 -3.55
C PRO A 108 -19.16 11.70 -2.68
N ILE A 109 -18.78 12.93 -2.95
CA ILE A 109 -19.37 14.12 -2.35
C ILE A 109 -19.72 15.11 -3.46
N GLU A 110 -20.67 15.99 -3.20
CA GLU A 110 -21.08 16.99 -4.18
C GLU A 110 -19.94 17.99 -4.45
N MET A 111 -19.75 18.34 -5.69
CA MET A 111 -18.71 19.29 -6.10
C MET A 111 -18.91 20.68 -5.50
N SER A 112 -20.16 21.06 -5.25
CA SER A 112 -20.50 22.32 -4.58
C SER A 112 -19.82 22.47 -3.21
N VAL A 113 -19.64 21.37 -2.48
CA VAL A 113 -18.94 21.39 -1.17
C VAL A 113 -17.51 21.88 -1.30
N PHE A 114 -16.86 21.60 -2.44
CA PHE A 114 -15.51 22.12 -2.71
C PHE A 114 -15.51 23.48 -3.37
N GLY A 115 -16.59 23.78 -4.14
CA GLY A 115 -16.70 25.03 -4.89
C GLY A 115 -17.13 26.21 -4.03
N ASP A 116 -17.93 25.98 -3.02
CA ASP A 116 -18.33 26.97 -2.04
C ASP A 116 -17.16 27.23 -1.06
N GLY A 117 -16.06 27.68 -1.63
CA GLY A 117 -15.00 28.27 -0.88
C GLY A 117 -15.46 29.61 -0.29
N GLU A 118 -16.51 29.61 0.49
CA GLU A 118 -16.64 30.67 1.48
C GLU A 118 -15.37 30.56 2.31
N GLU A 119 -14.51 31.55 2.11
CA GLU A 119 -13.54 31.90 3.13
C GLU A 119 -14.32 31.91 4.43
N ARG A 120 -14.23 30.84 5.20
CA ARG A 120 -14.62 30.90 6.58
C ARG A 120 -13.67 31.90 7.19
N GLY A 121 -14.09 33.15 7.05
CA GLY A 121 -13.46 34.24 7.74
C GLY A 121 -13.30 33.81 9.17
N GLU A 122 -12.16 34.01 9.66
CA GLU A 122 -11.73 33.79 11.01
C GLU A 122 -12.79 34.17 12.06
#